data_8057cf537facd9027127d35d435692d0
#
_entry.id   8057cf537facd9027127d35d435692d0
#
_cell.length_a   1.000
_cell.length_b   1.000
_cell.length_c   1.000
_cell.angle_alpha   90.00
_cell.angle_beta   90.00
_cell.angle_gamma   90.00
#
_symmetry.space_group_name_H-M   'P 1'
#
loop_
_entity.id
_entity.type
_entity.pdbx_description
1 polymer ?
#
loop_
_entity_poly.entity_id
_entity_poly.type
_entity_poly.pdbx_seq_one_letter_code
_entity_poly.pdbx_strand_id
1 'polypeptide(L)'
;MAYSPSEVPVSYTHLHDSKDPAGLSKEAYWFIGGLMKHMKAICFITNPVVNSYKRLVPGYEAPVYIAWSARNRTPLIRIPDTRGDAVRIELRSPDPSANPYLALAVCLAAGLEGIQNEIMPPKSVDCNIYEMSEEERKASGIEMLPGSLLEAAREFEKDAFIQSVLGEDLSKKYIEAKTREYADYRAQVTDWEISRYLHRL
;
A
#
# COMPACT_ATOMS: atom_id res chain seq x y z
N MET A 1 -39.20 16.02 9.44
CA MET A 1 -39.01 14.60 9.75
C MET A 1 -37.55 14.43 10.09
N ALA A 2 -37.24 14.14 11.34
CA ALA A 2 -35.87 13.88 11.76
C ALA A 2 -35.49 12.46 11.31
N TYR A 3 -34.44 12.33 10.53
CA TYR A 3 -33.85 11.02 10.14
C TYR A 3 -33.32 10.36 11.41
N SER A 4 -33.88 9.22 11.79
CA SER A 4 -33.32 8.40 12.84
C SER A 4 -32.06 7.66 12.30
N PRO A 5 -30.90 7.75 12.98
CA PRO A 5 -29.68 7.05 12.52
C PRO A 5 -29.81 5.53 12.48
N SER A 6 -30.87 4.97 13.04
CA SER A 6 -31.15 3.52 13.11
C SER A 6 -31.83 2.92 11.86
N GLU A 7 -32.17 3.74 10.85
CA GLU A 7 -32.93 3.30 9.67
C GLU A 7 -32.11 3.23 8.36
N VAL A 8 -30.82 3.56 8.37
CA VAL A 8 -29.96 3.29 7.23
C VAL A 8 -29.37 1.88 7.43
N PRO A 9 -29.76 0.89 6.63
CA PRO A 9 -29.13 -0.42 6.71
C PRO A 9 -27.70 -0.28 6.23
N VAL A 10 -26.76 -0.10 7.15
CA VAL A 10 -25.33 -0.20 6.84
C VAL A 10 -25.08 -1.68 6.61
N SER A 11 -25.03 -2.08 5.37
CA SER A 11 -24.69 -3.45 5.01
C SER A 11 -23.16 -3.59 5.03
N TYR A 12 -22.65 -4.25 6.06
CA TYR A 12 -21.24 -4.66 6.14
C TYR A 12 -20.96 -5.97 5.38
N THR A 13 -21.95 -6.50 4.67
CA THR A 13 -21.93 -7.81 4.03
C THR A 13 -21.25 -7.83 2.67
N HIS A 14 -20.88 -6.69 2.10
CA HIS A 14 -20.29 -6.62 0.75
C HIS A 14 -18.92 -7.31 0.64
N LEU A 15 -18.17 -7.41 1.74
CA LEU A 15 -16.85 -8.04 1.74
C LEU A 15 -16.89 -9.50 2.16
N HIS A 16 -18.03 -10.00 2.65
CA HIS A 16 -18.15 -11.34 3.23
C HIS A 16 -18.88 -12.32 2.31
N ASP A 17 -18.30 -13.53 2.17
CA ASP A 17 -18.97 -14.71 1.64
C ASP A 17 -18.66 -15.91 2.56
N SER A 18 -19.72 -16.47 3.19
CA SER A 18 -19.60 -17.60 4.11
C SER A 18 -19.17 -18.90 3.46
N LYS A 19 -19.23 -18.99 2.13
CA LYS A 19 -18.82 -20.17 1.35
C LYS A 19 -17.35 -20.11 0.92
N ASP A 20 -16.73 -18.93 0.99
CA ASP A 20 -15.33 -18.76 0.64
C ASP A 20 -14.41 -19.21 1.80
N PRO A 21 -13.30 -19.92 1.53
CA PRO A 21 -12.36 -20.36 2.56
C PRO A 21 -11.72 -19.23 3.39
N ALA A 22 -11.53 -18.06 2.81
CA ALA A 22 -11.05 -16.87 3.50
C ALA A 22 -12.19 -15.98 4.03
N GLY A 23 -13.44 -16.34 3.72
CA GLY A 23 -14.63 -15.57 4.08
C GLY A 23 -14.81 -14.29 3.29
N LEU A 24 -14.21 -14.19 2.10
CA LEU A 24 -14.21 -12.98 1.27
C LEU A 24 -15.19 -13.11 0.09
N SER A 25 -15.91 -12.03 -0.21
CA SER A 25 -16.70 -11.91 -1.43
C SER A 25 -15.80 -11.72 -2.66
N LYS A 26 -16.36 -11.86 -3.86
CA LYS A 26 -15.65 -11.56 -5.10
C LYS A 26 -15.21 -10.10 -5.16
N GLU A 27 -16.06 -9.20 -4.70
CA GLU A 27 -15.79 -7.76 -4.64
C GLU A 27 -14.61 -7.47 -3.72
N ALA A 28 -14.48 -8.20 -2.61
CA ALA A 28 -13.32 -8.08 -1.72
C ALA A 28 -12.02 -8.51 -2.42
N TYR A 29 -12.03 -9.61 -3.14
CA TYR A 29 -10.88 -10.04 -3.94
C TYR A 29 -10.53 -9.03 -5.02
N TRP A 30 -11.49 -8.55 -5.78
CA TRP A 30 -11.26 -7.56 -6.82
C TRP A 30 -10.72 -6.24 -6.26
N PHE A 31 -11.23 -5.82 -5.10
CA PHE A 31 -10.71 -4.64 -4.40
C PHE A 31 -9.24 -4.83 -4.00
N ILE A 32 -8.87 -5.99 -3.47
CA ILE A 32 -7.47 -6.34 -3.17
C ILE A 32 -6.62 -6.33 -4.45
N GLY A 33 -7.14 -6.90 -5.54
CA GLY A 33 -6.47 -6.91 -6.84
C GLY A 33 -6.17 -5.52 -7.36
N GLY A 34 -7.14 -4.61 -7.28
CA GLY A 34 -6.97 -3.21 -7.67
C GLY A 34 -5.93 -2.49 -6.81
N LEU A 35 -5.98 -2.66 -5.49
CA LEU A 35 -4.97 -2.11 -4.58
C LEU A 35 -3.56 -2.62 -4.94
N MET A 36 -3.40 -3.92 -5.12
CA MET A 36 -2.09 -4.53 -5.40
C MET A 36 -1.52 -4.04 -6.74
N LYS A 37 -2.35 -3.88 -7.77
CA LYS A 37 -1.96 -3.38 -9.08
C LYS A 37 -1.29 -2.01 -9.01
N HIS A 38 -1.83 -1.10 -8.21
CA HIS A 38 -1.38 0.30 -8.12
C HIS A 38 -0.49 0.59 -6.90
N MET A 39 -0.13 -0.43 -6.13
CA MET A 39 0.44 -0.24 -4.80
C MET A 39 1.76 0.53 -4.80
N LYS A 40 2.59 0.37 -5.82
CA LYS A 40 3.86 1.12 -5.95
C LYS A 40 3.62 2.63 -6.10
N ALA A 41 2.63 3.01 -6.90
CA ALA A 41 2.23 4.40 -7.07
C ALA A 41 1.52 4.96 -5.84
N ILE A 42 0.60 4.18 -5.25
CA ILE A 42 -0.09 4.53 -4.00
C ILE A 42 0.91 4.78 -2.87
N CYS A 43 2.02 4.05 -2.84
CA CYS A 43 3.08 4.22 -1.85
C CYS A 43 3.61 5.67 -1.79
N PHE A 44 3.71 6.37 -2.91
CA PHE A 44 4.14 7.77 -2.97
C PHE A 44 3.23 8.73 -2.19
N ILE A 45 1.94 8.44 -2.17
CA ILE A 45 0.93 9.24 -1.47
C ILE A 45 0.79 8.81 0.00
N THR A 46 0.88 7.51 0.25
CA THR A 46 0.68 6.93 1.59
C THR A 46 1.94 6.91 2.45
N ASN A 47 3.11 7.16 1.85
CA ASN A 47 4.41 7.24 2.53
C ASN A 47 5.17 8.49 2.04
N PRO A 48 4.69 9.69 2.44
CA PRO A 48 4.98 10.93 1.73
C PRO A 48 6.29 11.62 2.10
N VAL A 49 7.06 11.09 3.04
CA VAL A 49 8.30 11.72 3.51
C VAL A 49 9.49 10.77 3.43
N VAL A 50 10.69 11.33 3.39
CA VAL A 50 11.93 10.53 3.35
C VAL A 50 12.00 9.50 4.48
N ASN A 51 11.54 9.88 5.68
CA ASN A 51 11.54 8.98 6.84
C ASN A 51 10.56 7.82 6.72
N SER A 52 9.51 7.92 5.90
CA SER A 52 8.59 6.81 5.64
C SER A 52 9.35 5.57 5.15
N TYR A 53 10.36 5.76 4.33
CA TYR A 53 11.17 4.68 3.72
C TYR A 53 12.20 4.07 4.67
N LYS A 54 12.53 4.75 5.78
CA LYS A 54 13.32 4.16 6.87
C LYS A 54 12.50 3.16 7.69
N ARG A 55 11.18 3.25 7.65
CA ARG A 55 10.25 2.29 8.22
C ARG A 55 9.97 1.12 7.26
N LEU A 56 9.96 1.38 5.95
CA LEU A 56 9.73 0.38 4.89
C LEU A 56 11.00 -0.42 4.59
N VAL A 57 11.49 -1.15 5.58
CA VAL A 57 12.70 -1.98 5.50
C VAL A 57 12.31 -3.43 5.82
N PRO A 58 12.79 -4.42 5.03
CA PRO A 58 12.51 -5.83 5.31
C PRO A 58 12.90 -6.23 6.74
N GLY A 59 12.01 -6.94 7.44
CA GLY A 59 12.24 -7.38 8.81
C GLY A 59 11.85 -6.38 9.90
N TYR A 60 11.38 -5.18 9.53
CA TYR A 60 10.79 -4.21 10.45
C TYR A 60 9.26 -4.39 10.54
N GLU A 61 8.59 -3.52 11.31
CA GLU A 61 7.15 -3.63 11.60
C GLU A 61 6.25 -3.40 10.37
N ALA A 62 6.67 -2.53 9.44
CA ALA A 62 5.89 -2.24 8.25
C ALA A 62 6.20 -3.24 7.13
N PRO A 63 5.18 -3.84 6.51
CA PRO A 63 5.38 -4.77 5.41
C PRO A 63 5.84 -4.03 4.14
N VAL A 64 6.77 -4.65 3.42
CA VAL A 64 7.34 -4.11 2.17
C VAL A 64 7.00 -4.96 0.95
N TYR A 65 6.48 -6.17 1.15
CA TYR A 65 6.15 -7.09 0.07
C TYR A 65 4.70 -6.94 -0.37
N ILE A 66 4.50 -6.71 -1.66
CA ILE A 66 3.17 -6.57 -2.28
C ILE A 66 2.55 -7.96 -2.39
N ALA A 67 1.90 -8.36 -1.33
CA ALA A 67 1.20 -9.63 -1.19
C ALA A 67 0.01 -9.45 -0.25
N TRP A 68 -0.87 -10.45 -0.20
CA TRP A 68 -1.98 -10.49 0.75
C TRP A 68 -2.07 -11.85 1.43
N SER A 69 -2.66 -11.90 2.62
CA SER A 69 -2.94 -13.14 3.35
C SER A 69 -4.06 -12.98 4.37
N ALA A 70 -4.80 -14.07 4.57
CA ALA A 70 -5.78 -14.20 5.65
C ALA A 70 -5.18 -14.82 6.93
N ARG A 71 -3.93 -15.28 6.92
CA ARG A 71 -3.32 -16.05 8.03
C ARG A 71 -1.97 -15.51 8.48
N ASN A 72 -1.33 -14.68 7.67
CA ASN A 72 0.03 -14.19 7.88
C ASN A 72 0.04 -12.69 8.17
N ARG A 73 1.03 -12.23 8.93
CA ARG A 73 1.25 -10.80 9.26
C ARG A 73 2.36 -10.15 8.43
N THR A 74 3.07 -10.90 7.59
CA THR A 74 4.18 -10.37 6.78
C THR A 74 3.73 -9.64 5.52
N PRO A 75 2.58 -9.95 4.86
CA PRO A 75 2.13 -9.25 3.66
C PRO A 75 1.62 -7.84 3.93
N LEU A 76 1.60 -7.07 2.86
CA LEU A 76 1.10 -5.70 2.78
C LEU A 76 -0.39 -5.59 3.11
N ILE A 77 -1.19 -6.52 2.58
CA ILE A 77 -2.63 -6.58 2.81
C ILE A 77 -2.93 -7.80 3.68
N ARG A 78 -3.56 -7.53 4.81
CA ARG A 78 -3.97 -8.55 5.76
C ARG A 78 -5.49 -8.62 5.84
N ILE A 79 -6.01 -9.84 5.88
CA ILE A 79 -7.40 -10.12 6.24
C ILE A 79 -7.36 -10.67 7.67
N PRO A 80 -7.87 -9.94 8.68
CA PRO A 80 -7.95 -10.44 10.04
C PRO A 80 -8.82 -11.69 10.16
N ASP A 81 -8.56 -12.50 11.18
CA ASP A 81 -9.37 -13.70 11.48
C ASP A 81 -10.72 -13.32 12.12
N THR A 82 -11.47 -12.49 11.43
CA THR A 82 -12.83 -12.06 11.77
C THR A 82 -13.77 -12.60 10.70
N ARG A 83 -15.02 -12.86 11.08
CA ARG A 83 -16.03 -13.45 10.19
C ARG A 83 -17.30 -12.61 10.22
N GLY A 84 -18.16 -12.83 9.21
CA GLY A 84 -19.42 -12.10 9.08
C GLY A 84 -19.21 -10.61 8.91
N ASP A 85 -19.96 -9.81 9.62
CA ASP A 85 -19.96 -8.33 9.51
C ASP A 85 -18.64 -7.68 9.93
N ALA A 86 -17.74 -8.41 10.57
CA ALA A 86 -16.43 -7.89 10.99
C ALA A 86 -15.32 -8.13 9.96
N VAL A 87 -15.61 -8.73 8.80
CA VAL A 87 -14.64 -8.95 7.73
C VAL A 87 -14.17 -7.61 7.18
N ARG A 88 -12.86 -7.45 7.08
CA ARG A 88 -12.23 -6.23 6.58
C ARG A 88 -10.89 -6.50 5.91
N ILE A 89 -10.48 -5.58 5.08
CA ILE A 89 -9.17 -5.55 4.41
C ILE A 89 -8.31 -4.52 5.14
N GLU A 90 -7.15 -4.93 5.63
CA GLU A 90 -6.18 -4.05 6.29
C GLU A 90 -4.98 -3.78 5.39
N LEU A 91 -4.87 -2.57 4.85
CA LEU A 91 -3.65 -2.10 4.21
C LEU A 91 -2.69 -1.58 5.27
N ARG A 92 -1.47 -2.14 5.33
CA ARG A 92 -0.56 -1.98 6.47
C ARG A 92 0.66 -1.10 6.22
N SER A 93 0.87 -0.65 4.98
CA SER A 93 2.00 0.21 4.63
C SER A 93 1.81 1.71 4.92
N PRO A 94 0.59 2.29 4.92
CA PRO A 94 0.44 3.73 5.06
C PRO A 94 1.15 4.26 6.31
N ASP A 95 1.78 5.42 6.15
CA ASP A 95 2.52 6.14 7.18
C ASP A 95 1.58 7.11 7.92
N PRO A 96 1.71 7.30 9.25
CA PRO A 96 0.93 8.30 9.99
C PRO A 96 1.08 9.74 9.49
N SER A 97 2.16 10.06 8.77
CA SER A 97 2.38 11.37 8.14
C SER A 97 1.60 11.57 6.84
N ALA A 98 0.94 10.52 6.31
CA ALA A 98 0.15 10.63 5.09
C ALA A 98 -1.05 11.58 5.27
N ASN A 99 -1.35 12.37 4.23
CA ASN A 99 -2.59 13.10 4.19
C ASN A 99 -3.76 12.11 4.05
N PRO A 100 -4.69 12.03 5.05
CA PRO A 100 -5.73 11.01 5.05
C PRO A 100 -6.70 11.15 3.87
N TYR A 101 -6.97 12.35 3.40
CA TYR A 101 -7.87 12.56 2.26
C TYR A 101 -7.26 12.03 0.96
N LEU A 102 -5.98 12.30 0.71
CA LEU A 102 -5.30 11.80 -0.48
C LEU A 102 -5.11 10.28 -0.40
N ALA A 103 -4.70 9.76 0.77
CA ALA A 103 -4.52 8.33 0.98
C ALA A 103 -5.82 7.54 0.75
N LEU A 104 -6.95 8.03 1.31
CA LEU A 104 -8.26 7.40 1.12
C LEU A 104 -8.71 7.50 -0.35
N ALA A 105 -8.51 8.65 -1.00
CA ALA A 105 -8.91 8.84 -2.40
C ALA A 105 -8.21 7.83 -3.33
N VAL A 106 -6.87 7.70 -3.24
CA VAL A 106 -6.12 6.79 -4.13
C VAL A 106 -6.40 5.32 -3.81
N CYS A 107 -6.53 4.95 -2.53
CA CYS A 107 -6.84 3.57 -2.15
C CYS A 107 -8.25 3.16 -2.57
N LEU A 108 -9.24 4.04 -2.35
CA LEU A 108 -10.61 3.77 -2.75
C LEU A 108 -10.74 3.67 -4.28
N ALA A 109 -10.14 4.61 -5.02
CA ALA A 109 -10.17 4.60 -6.47
C ALA A 109 -9.54 3.32 -7.06
N ALA A 110 -8.36 2.91 -6.53
CA ALA A 110 -7.70 1.68 -6.96
C ALA A 110 -8.54 0.43 -6.65
N GLY A 111 -9.13 0.35 -5.47
CA GLY A 111 -10.02 -0.75 -5.12
C GLY A 111 -11.28 -0.80 -5.98
N LEU A 112 -11.89 0.35 -6.28
CA LEU A 112 -13.06 0.44 -7.18
C LEU A 112 -12.70 0.09 -8.62
N GLU A 113 -11.54 0.50 -9.12
CA GLU A 113 -11.03 0.09 -10.43
C GLU A 113 -10.87 -1.44 -10.48
N GLY A 114 -10.37 -2.04 -9.39
CA GLY A 114 -10.28 -3.49 -9.24
C GLY A 114 -11.64 -4.17 -9.36
N ILE A 115 -12.68 -3.64 -8.70
CA ILE A 115 -14.05 -4.16 -8.79
C ILE A 115 -14.62 -3.98 -10.20
N GLN A 116 -14.47 -2.79 -10.79
CA GLN A 116 -15.01 -2.49 -12.13
C GLN A 116 -14.42 -3.36 -13.22
N ASN A 117 -13.15 -3.73 -13.10
CA ASN A 117 -12.42 -4.53 -14.08
C ASN A 117 -12.24 -5.99 -13.65
N GLU A 118 -12.88 -6.42 -12.56
CA GLU A 118 -12.82 -7.79 -12.02
C GLU A 118 -11.37 -8.29 -11.82
N ILE A 119 -10.49 -7.44 -11.30
CA ILE A 119 -9.06 -7.73 -11.16
C ILE A 119 -8.84 -8.69 -9.98
N MET A 120 -8.57 -9.95 -10.29
CA MET A 120 -8.24 -10.94 -9.26
C MET A 120 -6.82 -10.72 -8.73
N PRO A 121 -6.62 -10.73 -7.40
CA PRO A 121 -5.28 -10.71 -6.82
C PRO A 121 -4.55 -12.04 -7.09
N PRO A 122 -3.22 -12.08 -7.02
CA PRO A 122 -2.45 -13.31 -6.96
C PRO A 122 -2.91 -14.20 -5.80
N LYS A 123 -2.44 -15.45 -5.76
CA LYS A 123 -2.71 -16.36 -4.62
C LYS A 123 -2.23 -15.74 -3.31
N SER A 124 -2.95 -16.01 -2.21
CA SER A 124 -2.52 -15.61 -0.86
C SER A 124 -1.17 -16.22 -0.51
N VAL A 125 -0.37 -15.47 0.25
CA VAL A 125 0.96 -15.91 0.71
C VAL A 125 0.88 -16.19 2.20
N ASP A 126 0.72 -17.45 2.55
CA ASP A 126 0.49 -17.90 3.94
C ASP A 126 1.79 -18.32 4.66
N CYS A 127 2.94 -18.32 3.96
CA CYS A 127 4.26 -18.53 4.55
C CYS A 127 4.93 -17.20 4.95
N ASN A 128 5.97 -17.29 5.76
CA ASN A 128 6.77 -16.12 6.13
C ASN A 128 7.59 -15.63 4.93
N ILE A 129 7.21 -14.51 4.34
CA ILE A 129 7.88 -13.94 3.14
C ILE A 129 9.34 -13.57 3.42
N TYR A 130 9.69 -13.22 4.67
CA TYR A 130 11.06 -12.87 5.04
C TYR A 130 12.03 -14.08 5.02
N GLU A 131 11.51 -15.30 5.11
CA GLU A 131 12.29 -16.54 5.03
C GLU A 131 12.45 -17.04 3.59
N MET A 132 11.70 -16.48 2.63
CA MET A 132 11.81 -16.84 1.22
C MET A 132 13.09 -16.24 0.63
N SER A 133 13.76 -17.00 -0.24
CA SER A 133 14.85 -16.49 -1.07
C SER A 133 14.33 -15.46 -2.10
N GLU A 134 15.24 -14.70 -2.70
CA GLU A 134 14.88 -13.75 -3.76
C GLU A 134 14.29 -14.46 -4.97
N GLU A 135 14.84 -15.63 -5.32
CA GLU A 135 14.37 -16.47 -6.42
C GLU A 135 12.93 -16.97 -6.17
N GLU A 136 12.65 -17.44 -4.97
CA GLU A 136 11.31 -17.90 -4.58
C GLU A 136 10.28 -16.77 -4.63
N ARG A 137 10.63 -15.57 -4.15
CA ARG A 137 9.76 -14.39 -4.25
C ARG A 137 9.48 -14.01 -5.69
N LYS A 138 10.52 -13.97 -6.55
CA LYS A 138 10.36 -13.69 -7.98
C LYS A 138 9.49 -14.73 -8.68
N ALA A 139 9.72 -16.02 -8.40
CA ALA A 139 8.91 -17.11 -8.96
C ALA A 139 7.44 -17.04 -8.53
N SER A 140 7.18 -16.51 -7.32
CA SER A 140 5.83 -16.30 -6.78
C SER A 140 5.21 -14.98 -7.23
N GLY A 141 5.91 -14.16 -8.03
CA GLY A 141 5.42 -12.85 -8.47
C GLY A 141 5.29 -11.82 -7.34
N ILE A 142 6.01 -12.01 -6.23
CA ILE A 142 5.96 -11.10 -5.09
C ILE A 142 6.91 -9.93 -5.36
N GLU A 143 6.35 -8.77 -5.58
CA GLU A 143 7.09 -7.53 -5.76
C GLU A 143 7.29 -6.80 -4.41
N MET A 144 8.16 -5.78 -4.43
CA MET A 144 8.40 -4.92 -3.27
C MET A 144 7.87 -3.50 -3.51
N LEU A 145 7.52 -2.84 -2.42
CA LEU A 145 7.30 -1.40 -2.40
C LEU A 145 8.59 -0.66 -2.75
N PRO A 146 8.50 0.57 -3.29
CA PRO A 146 9.67 1.43 -3.49
C PRO A 146 10.49 1.58 -2.20
N GLY A 147 11.80 1.55 -2.31
CA GLY A 147 12.74 1.67 -1.18
C GLY A 147 13.11 3.12 -0.83
N SER A 148 12.65 4.10 -1.60
CA SER A 148 12.92 5.52 -1.38
C SER A 148 11.79 6.40 -1.90
N LEU A 149 11.72 7.65 -1.40
CA LEU A 149 10.76 8.65 -1.87
C LEU A 149 10.92 8.92 -3.38
N LEU A 150 12.15 8.90 -3.90
CA LEU A 150 12.39 9.11 -5.33
C LEU A 150 11.90 7.93 -6.18
N GLU A 151 12.12 6.70 -5.72
CA GLU A 151 11.59 5.51 -6.40
C GLU A 151 10.07 5.53 -6.43
N ALA A 152 9.44 5.88 -5.31
CA ALA A 152 7.99 6.00 -5.25
C ALA A 152 7.44 7.09 -6.17
N ALA A 153 8.13 8.24 -6.28
CA ALA A 153 7.78 9.28 -7.25
C ALA A 153 7.82 8.74 -8.69
N ARG A 154 8.87 7.99 -9.03
CA ARG A 154 9.00 7.38 -10.37
C ARG A 154 7.92 6.33 -10.66
N GLU A 155 7.51 5.55 -9.67
CA GLU A 155 6.40 4.62 -9.83
C GLU A 155 5.06 5.35 -9.99
N PHE A 156 4.86 6.45 -9.25
CA PHE A 156 3.69 7.30 -9.42
C PHE A 156 3.63 7.96 -10.80
N GLU A 157 4.76 8.42 -11.35
CA GLU A 157 4.85 9.01 -12.71
C GLU A 157 4.47 8.01 -13.81
N LYS A 158 4.64 6.70 -13.58
CA LYS A 158 4.26 5.66 -14.53
C LYS A 158 2.77 5.29 -14.47
N ASP A 159 2.09 5.63 -13.40
CA ASP A 159 0.71 5.25 -13.14
C ASP A 159 -0.27 6.38 -13.48
N ALA A 160 -0.69 6.42 -14.73
CA ALA A 160 -1.63 7.43 -15.22
C ALA A 160 -3.00 7.37 -14.51
N PHE A 161 -3.42 6.18 -14.03
CA PHE A 161 -4.69 6.04 -13.33
C PHE A 161 -4.62 6.76 -11.96
N ILE A 162 -3.62 6.47 -11.14
CA ILE A 162 -3.49 7.11 -9.82
C ILE A 162 -3.26 8.62 -9.96
N GLN A 163 -2.51 9.08 -10.97
CA GLN A 163 -2.38 10.51 -11.26
C GLN A 163 -3.74 11.14 -11.60
N SER A 164 -4.59 10.45 -12.37
CA SER A 164 -5.91 10.96 -12.74
C SER A 164 -6.84 11.15 -11.54
N VAL A 165 -6.68 10.34 -10.48
CA VAL A 165 -7.45 10.46 -9.21
C VAL A 165 -7.15 11.79 -8.51
N LEU A 166 -5.90 12.24 -8.55
CA LEU A 166 -5.48 13.51 -7.94
C LEU A 166 -5.69 14.70 -8.89
N GLY A 167 -5.77 14.45 -10.19
CA GLY A 167 -5.77 15.46 -11.24
C GLY A 167 -4.35 15.93 -11.60
N GLU A 168 -4.22 16.45 -12.82
CA GLU A 168 -2.93 16.79 -13.44
C GLU A 168 -2.15 17.84 -12.63
N ASP A 169 -2.80 18.93 -12.23
CA ASP A 169 -2.15 20.05 -11.53
C ASP A 169 -1.59 19.63 -10.16
N LEU A 170 -2.39 18.91 -9.37
CA LEU A 170 -1.93 18.43 -8.05
C LEU A 170 -0.83 17.37 -8.20
N SER A 171 -0.98 16.44 -9.13
CA SER A 171 0.04 15.40 -9.39
C SER A 171 1.39 16.02 -9.74
N LYS A 172 1.41 16.97 -10.66
CA LYS A 172 2.63 17.67 -11.07
C LYS A 172 3.29 18.41 -9.89
N LYS A 173 2.52 19.22 -9.17
CA LYS A 173 3.02 19.98 -8.01
C LYS A 173 3.53 19.06 -6.90
N TYR A 174 2.85 17.94 -6.68
CA TYR A 174 3.24 16.97 -5.68
C TYR A 174 4.57 16.27 -6.03
N ILE A 175 4.74 15.84 -7.28
CA ILE A 175 6.00 15.29 -7.80
C ILE A 175 7.13 16.29 -7.64
N GLU A 176 6.95 17.54 -8.10
CA GLU A 176 7.97 18.59 -7.99
C GLU A 176 8.39 18.84 -6.55
N ALA A 177 7.42 18.97 -5.63
CA ALA A 177 7.69 19.22 -4.22
C ALA A 177 8.47 18.06 -3.58
N LYS A 178 8.05 16.82 -3.82
CA LYS A 178 8.66 15.64 -3.22
C LYS A 178 10.00 15.26 -3.82
N THR A 179 10.20 15.51 -5.10
CA THR A 179 11.51 15.33 -5.75
C THR A 179 12.52 16.35 -5.23
N ARG A 180 12.09 17.59 -4.98
CA ARG A 180 12.93 18.61 -4.34
C ARG A 180 13.27 18.22 -2.91
N GLU A 181 12.29 17.82 -2.10
CA GLU A 181 12.53 17.34 -0.73
C GLU A 181 13.58 16.21 -0.69
N TYR A 182 13.46 15.25 -1.62
CA TYR A 182 14.44 14.17 -1.71
C TYR A 182 15.83 14.67 -2.14
N ALA A 183 15.92 15.63 -3.08
CA ALA A 183 17.19 16.20 -3.51
C ALA A 183 17.89 16.94 -2.36
N ASP A 184 17.15 17.73 -1.58
CA ASP A 184 17.64 18.44 -0.40
C ASP A 184 18.14 17.47 0.67
N TYR A 185 17.37 16.40 0.93
CA TYR A 185 17.79 15.34 1.85
C TYR A 185 19.08 14.65 1.41
N ARG A 186 19.17 14.29 0.12
CA ARG A 186 20.33 13.57 -0.43
C ARG A 186 21.64 14.38 -0.38
N ALA A 187 21.53 15.70 -0.32
CA ALA A 187 22.68 16.60 -0.21
C ALA A 187 23.20 16.74 1.24
N GLN A 188 22.46 16.22 2.24
CA GLN A 188 22.89 16.29 3.63
C GLN A 188 23.94 15.24 3.95
N VAL A 189 24.95 15.65 4.70
CA VAL A 189 25.93 14.72 5.31
C VAL A 189 25.43 14.39 6.72
N THR A 190 25.19 13.12 6.98
CA THR A 190 24.64 12.65 8.26
C THR A 190 25.75 12.29 9.26
N ASP A 191 25.43 12.34 10.56
CA ASP A 191 26.35 11.91 11.62
C ASP A 191 26.81 10.46 11.44
N TRP A 192 25.94 9.62 10.86
CA TRP A 192 26.29 8.23 10.54
C TRP A 192 27.39 8.17 9.46
N GLU A 193 27.32 8.98 8.40
CA GLU A 193 28.33 9.04 7.35
C GLU A 193 29.64 9.60 7.90
N ILE A 194 29.57 10.66 8.72
CA ILE A 194 30.74 11.24 9.37
C ILE A 194 31.43 10.19 10.25
N SER A 195 30.70 9.52 11.15
CA SER A 195 31.26 8.49 12.02
C SER A 195 31.81 7.27 11.29
N ARG A 196 31.23 6.94 10.13
CA ARG A 196 31.61 5.74 9.36
C ARG A 196 32.78 5.97 8.43
N TYR A 197 32.91 7.17 7.85
CA TYR A 197 33.83 7.42 6.74
C TYR A 197 34.95 8.42 7.05
N LEU A 198 34.75 9.42 7.93
CA LEU A 198 35.70 10.48 8.17
C LEU A 198 37.11 9.97 8.62
N HIS A 199 37.18 8.85 9.32
CA HIS A 199 38.43 8.27 9.85
C HIS A 199 38.97 7.13 8.98
N ARG A 200 38.47 6.95 7.76
CA ARG A 200 38.91 5.91 6.84
C ARG A 200 39.70 6.42 5.64
N LEU A 201 39.96 7.73 5.60
CA LEU A 201 40.78 8.41 4.60
C LEU A 201 42.22 8.49 5.04
#